data_33f9ef4b14ac65b6d7e3d7de20468a94
#
_entry.id   33f9ef4b14ac65b6d7e3d7de20468a94
#
_cell.length_a   1.000
_cell.length_b   1.000
_cell.length_c   1.000
_cell.angle_alpha   90.00
_cell.angle_beta   90.00
_cell.angle_gamma   90.00
#
_symmetry.space_group_name_H-M   'P 1'
#
loop_
_entity.id
_entity.type
_entity.pdbx_description
1 polymer ?
#
loop_
_entity_poly.entity_id
_entity_poly.type
_entity_poly.pdbx_seq_one_letter_code
_entity_poly.pdbx_strand_id
1 'polypeptide(L)'
;LDAPVRAKMTPREKLVTVAEGAPLEEAKRLMNRHRLERVLVVNSAFELRGLITVKDIQKAVDNPLASKDAHGQLRVGAAVGVGPDNDERVELLVKAGVDVIVVDTAHGHSQGVLDRVRWVKQNFPQVQVIGGNIATGAAALALVEHGADGVKVGIGPGSICTTRIVAGVGVPQITAVSNVAEALKGTGVPLIADGGVRYSGDVAKALAAGAHTVMMGGMFSGTEEAPGEVFLFQGRSFKSYRGMGSVGAMKDGAADRYFQEDNTANVDKLVPEGIEGRVAYKGPVQAIIHQLTGGIRASMGYCGAQSIPQWHETAEFVQITAAGMRESHVHDVQITKEAPNYHID
;
A
#
# COMPACT_ATOMS: atom_id res chain seq x y z
N LEU A 1 9.93 46.90 1.68
CA LEU A 1 10.55 45.64 2.15
C LEU A 1 11.58 45.86 3.27
N ASP A 2 11.92 47.09 3.64
CA ASP A 2 13.00 47.44 4.56
C ASP A 2 12.63 47.46 6.05
N ALA A 3 11.38 47.15 6.37
CA ALA A 3 10.94 47.12 7.78
C ALA A 3 11.47 45.83 8.47
N PRO A 4 12.05 45.94 9.68
CA PRO A 4 12.56 44.76 10.40
C PRO A 4 11.39 43.82 10.77
N VAL A 5 11.64 42.52 10.79
CA VAL A 5 10.64 41.47 11.08
C VAL A 5 9.89 41.74 12.39
N ARG A 6 10.60 42.19 13.43
CA ARG A 6 10.02 42.56 14.74
C ARG A 6 8.91 43.61 14.69
N ALA A 7 8.86 44.42 13.65
CA ALA A 7 7.82 45.46 13.48
C ALA A 7 6.49 44.86 12.96
N LYS A 8 6.52 43.62 12.45
CA LYS A 8 5.37 42.94 11.84
C LYS A 8 5.02 41.64 12.53
N MET A 9 5.95 41.02 13.27
CA MET A 9 5.69 39.78 13.99
C MET A 9 4.75 39.99 15.18
N THR A 10 4.02 38.93 15.56
CA THR A 10 3.28 38.89 16.82
C THR A 10 4.27 38.77 17.98
N PRO A 11 4.32 39.69 18.94
CA PRO A 11 5.23 39.61 20.06
C PRO A 11 4.86 38.45 21.00
N ARG A 12 5.86 37.97 21.74
CA ARG A 12 5.78 36.76 22.56
C ARG A 12 4.58 36.74 23.51
N GLU A 13 4.31 37.86 24.17
CA GLU A 13 3.23 38.01 25.12
C GLU A 13 1.83 37.93 24.50
N LYS A 14 1.72 38.05 23.18
CA LYS A 14 0.47 37.93 22.42
C LYS A 14 0.32 36.61 21.71
N LEU A 15 1.34 35.73 21.80
CA LEU A 15 1.27 34.41 21.18
C LEU A 15 0.29 33.51 21.97
N VAL A 16 -0.58 32.81 21.26
CA VAL A 16 -1.41 31.76 21.82
C VAL A 16 -0.69 30.44 21.56
N THR A 17 -0.36 29.74 22.62
CA THR A 17 0.45 28.53 22.57
C THR A 17 -0.17 27.41 23.40
N VAL A 18 0.17 26.16 23.09
CA VAL A 18 -0.07 24.98 23.92
C VAL A 18 1.25 24.35 24.32
N ALA A 19 1.26 23.65 25.43
CA ALA A 19 2.43 22.88 25.85
C ALA A 19 2.64 21.66 24.94
N GLU A 20 3.89 21.20 24.84
CA GLU A 20 4.21 19.92 24.21
C GLU A 20 3.45 18.78 24.93
N GLY A 21 2.76 17.91 24.16
CA GLY A 21 1.91 16.85 24.71
C GLY A 21 0.50 17.30 25.14
N ALA A 22 0.13 18.57 24.97
CA ALA A 22 -1.23 19.04 25.28
C ALA A 22 -2.28 18.31 24.43
N PRO A 23 -3.47 17.99 24.99
CA PRO A 23 -4.55 17.39 24.25
C PRO A 23 -5.01 18.25 23.05
N LEU A 24 -5.32 17.64 21.92
CA LEU A 24 -5.78 18.34 20.71
C LEU A 24 -7.03 19.21 20.96
N GLU A 25 -7.91 18.83 21.89
CA GLU A 25 -9.09 19.57 22.29
C GLU A 25 -8.76 20.90 23.00
N GLU A 26 -7.61 21.00 23.64
CA GLU A 26 -7.13 22.27 24.21
C GLU A 26 -6.75 23.25 23.10
N ALA A 27 -5.97 22.78 22.12
CA ALA A 27 -5.62 23.58 20.95
C ALA A 27 -6.88 24.05 20.21
N LYS A 28 -7.87 23.19 20.02
CA LYS A 28 -9.15 23.50 19.38
C LYS A 28 -9.93 24.59 20.15
N ARG A 29 -10.00 24.50 21.48
CA ARG A 29 -10.64 25.54 22.31
C ARG A 29 -9.94 26.87 22.17
N LEU A 30 -8.61 26.91 22.18
CA LEU A 30 -7.83 28.13 22.00
C LEU A 30 -8.02 28.74 20.62
N MET A 31 -8.01 27.92 19.56
CA MET A 31 -8.28 28.36 18.18
C MET A 31 -9.67 29.03 18.09
N ASN A 32 -10.70 28.39 18.62
CA ASN A 32 -12.05 28.93 18.60
C ASN A 32 -12.14 30.24 19.41
N ARG A 33 -11.57 30.26 20.61
CA ARG A 33 -11.61 31.43 21.52
C ARG A 33 -10.93 32.66 20.91
N HIS A 34 -9.77 32.42 20.28
CA HIS A 34 -8.94 33.49 19.73
C HIS A 34 -9.13 33.72 18.22
N ARG A 35 -10.03 32.95 17.58
CA ARG A 35 -10.29 32.97 16.12
C ARG A 35 -9.01 32.76 15.30
N LEU A 36 -8.22 31.77 15.72
CA LEU A 36 -6.96 31.41 15.08
C LEU A 36 -7.13 30.12 14.26
N GLU A 37 -6.43 30.04 13.16
CA GLU A 37 -6.33 28.81 12.34
C GLU A 37 -5.15 27.92 12.75
N ARG A 38 -4.26 28.43 13.61
CA ARG A 38 -3.01 27.78 14.01
C ARG A 38 -2.67 28.13 15.44
N VAL A 39 -2.13 27.14 16.17
CA VAL A 39 -1.61 27.31 17.53
C VAL A 39 -0.21 26.72 17.59
N LEU A 40 0.72 27.45 18.18
CA LEU A 40 2.10 27.00 18.36
C LEU A 40 2.19 26.01 19.52
N VAL A 41 2.98 24.97 19.36
CA VAL A 41 3.35 24.03 20.41
C VAL A 41 4.72 24.42 20.93
N VAL A 42 4.86 24.65 22.24
CA VAL A 42 6.10 25.07 22.86
C VAL A 42 6.46 24.17 24.04
N ASN A 43 7.76 24.01 24.33
CA ASN A 43 8.23 23.35 25.52
C ASN A 43 8.26 24.31 26.74
N SER A 44 8.71 23.81 27.89
CA SER A 44 8.83 24.60 29.13
C SER A 44 9.79 25.80 29.03
N ALA A 45 10.77 25.74 28.11
CA ALA A 45 11.67 26.85 27.82
C ALA A 45 11.10 27.86 26.79
N PHE A 46 9.85 27.66 26.37
CA PHE A 46 9.17 28.43 25.31
C PHE A 46 9.85 28.32 23.95
N GLU A 47 10.48 27.20 23.66
CA GLU A 47 11.02 26.90 22.35
C GLU A 47 9.94 26.24 21.49
N LEU A 48 9.88 26.62 20.22
CA LEU A 48 8.93 26.06 19.26
C LEU A 48 9.22 24.57 19.00
N ARG A 49 8.22 23.73 19.27
CA ARG A 49 8.29 22.27 19.08
C ARG A 49 7.38 21.80 17.93
N GLY A 50 6.31 22.54 17.65
CA GLY A 50 5.37 22.16 16.60
C GLY A 50 4.33 23.23 16.33
N LEU A 51 3.43 22.88 15.40
CA LEU A 51 2.30 23.70 15.00
C LEU A 51 1.08 22.80 14.84
N ILE A 52 -0.02 23.16 15.47
CA ILE A 52 -1.33 22.51 15.27
C ILE A 52 -2.20 23.46 14.44
N THR A 53 -2.83 22.95 13.39
CA THR A 53 -3.72 23.71 12.52
C THR A 53 -5.15 23.19 12.55
N VAL A 54 -6.12 24.01 12.13
CA VAL A 54 -7.51 23.57 11.94
C VAL A 54 -7.59 22.41 10.96
N LYS A 55 -6.71 22.39 9.92
CA LYS A 55 -6.63 21.29 8.95
C LYS A 55 -6.21 19.97 9.59
N ASP A 56 -5.29 19.98 10.55
CA ASP A 56 -4.86 18.77 11.25
C ASP A 56 -6.01 18.19 12.08
N ILE A 57 -6.77 19.06 12.75
CA ILE A 57 -7.96 18.66 13.50
C ILE A 57 -9.01 18.08 12.56
N GLN A 58 -9.29 18.76 11.44
CA GLN A 58 -10.27 18.29 10.46
C GLN A 58 -9.85 16.93 9.86
N LYS A 59 -8.59 16.77 9.45
CA LYS A 59 -8.07 15.50 8.94
C LYS A 59 -8.18 14.35 9.94
N ALA A 60 -8.02 14.62 11.24
CA ALA A 60 -8.19 13.60 12.28
C ALA A 60 -9.65 13.15 12.40
N VAL A 61 -10.61 14.07 12.19
CA VAL A 61 -12.05 13.78 12.17
C VAL A 61 -12.45 13.03 10.89
N ASP A 62 -11.96 13.49 9.74
CA ASP A 62 -12.30 12.92 8.43
C ASP A 62 -11.68 11.53 8.23
N ASN A 63 -10.51 11.28 8.82
CA ASN A 63 -9.75 10.05 8.67
C ASN A 63 -9.38 9.41 10.02
N PRO A 64 -10.35 8.97 10.81
CA PRO A 64 -10.11 8.44 12.16
C PRO A 64 -9.32 7.12 12.17
N LEU A 65 -9.36 6.38 11.05
CA LEU A 65 -8.70 5.08 10.87
C LEU A 65 -7.35 5.19 10.14
N ALA A 66 -6.84 6.40 9.90
CA ALA A 66 -5.53 6.56 9.28
C ALA A 66 -4.43 5.89 10.12
N SER A 67 -3.51 5.17 9.43
CA SER A 67 -2.39 4.50 10.09
C SER A 67 -1.38 5.54 10.58
N LYS A 68 -1.30 5.74 11.90
CA LYS A 68 -0.46 6.75 12.54
C LYS A 68 0.48 6.10 13.55
N ASP A 69 1.60 6.77 13.77
CA ASP A 69 2.54 6.47 14.85
C ASP A 69 2.06 7.04 16.20
N ALA A 70 2.88 6.87 17.25
CA ALA A 70 2.60 7.40 18.59
C ALA A 70 2.58 8.94 18.66
N HIS A 71 3.16 9.62 17.67
CA HIS A 71 3.20 11.08 17.55
C HIS A 71 2.05 11.64 16.69
N GLY A 72 1.17 10.76 16.17
CA GLY A 72 0.06 11.14 15.29
C GLY A 72 0.48 11.43 13.84
N GLN A 73 1.71 11.07 13.45
CA GLN A 73 2.20 11.17 12.08
C GLN A 73 1.78 9.93 11.28
N LEU A 74 1.52 10.10 9.99
CA LEU A 74 1.23 8.96 9.11
C LEU A 74 2.44 8.03 9.02
N ARG A 75 2.22 6.73 9.18
CA ARG A 75 3.27 5.73 8.94
C ARG A 75 3.62 5.68 7.47
N VAL A 76 4.90 5.58 7.16
CA VAL A 76 5.44 5.57 5.81
C VAL A 76 6.28 4.33 5.56
N GLY A 77 6.16 3.77 4.36
CA GLY A 77 6.97 2.66 3.89
C GLY A 77 7.70 3.01 2.60
N ALA A 78 8.85 2.40 2.37
CA ALA A 78 9.62 2.58 1.15
C ALA A 78 10.12 1.24 0.61
N ALA A 79 10.01 1.06 -0.72
CA ALA A 79 10.53 -0.11 -1.40
C ALA A 79 12.03 0.05 -1.71
N VAL A 80 12.75 -1.07 -1.57
CA VAL A 80 14.18 -1.17 -1.91
C VAL A 80 14.44 -2.47 -2.69
N GLY A 81 15.46 -2.45 -3.53
CA GLY A 81 15.99 -3.62 -4.21
C GLY A 81 17.03 -4.38 -3.39
N VAL A 82 17.72 -5.30 -4.04
CA VAL A 82 18.73 -6.19 -3.42
C VAL A 82 20.16 -5.81 -3.76
N GLY A 83 20.39 -4.99 -4.79
CA GLY A 83 21.71 -4.56 -5.24
C GLY A 83 22.44 -3.73 -4.18
N PRO A 84 23.80 -3.66 -4.23
CA PRO A 84 24.61 -2.95 -3.24
C PRO A 84 24.30 -1.45 -3.16
N ASP A 85 23.89 -0.82 -4.25
CA ASP A 85 23.49 0.60 -4.28
C ASP A 85 22.27 0.91 -3.38
N ASN A 86 21.55 -0.12 -2.95
CA ASN A 86 20.43 0.04 -2.02
C ASN A 86 20.86 0.19 -0.55
N ASP A 87 22.11 -0.04 -0.18
CA ASP A 87 22.58 0.11 1.21
C ASP A 87 22.47 1.56 1.65
N GLU A 88 23.05 2.49 0.89
CA GLU A 88 22.95 3.94 1.15
C GLU A 88 21.48 4.39 1.14
N ARG A 89 20.67 3.88 0.20
CA ARG A 89 19.24 4.19 0.13
C ARG A 89 18.51 3.80 1.41
N VAL A 90 18.76 2.59 1.95
CA VAL A 90 18.15 2.15 3.22
C VAL A 90 18.60 3.04 4.37
N GLU A 91 19.89 3.35 4.48
CA GLU A 91 20.43 4.25 5.53
C GLU A 91 19.75 5.63 5.51
N LEU A 92 19.62 6.23 4.32
CA LEU A 92 18.96 7.52 4.15
C LEU A 92 17.47 7.48 4.50
N LEU A 93 16.77 6.41 4.12
CA LEU A 93 15.35 6.20 4.46
C LEU A 93 15.16 6.06 5.96
N VAL A 94 16.00 5.27 6.63
CA VAL A 94 15.96 5.10 8.09
C VAL A 94 16.27 6.42 8.80
N LYS A 95 17.28 7.15 8.34
CA LYS A 95 17.60 8.49 8.87
C LYS A 95 16.46 9.49 8.66
N ALA A 96 15.70 9.35 7.58
CA ALA A 96 14.51 10.17 7.32
C ALA A 96 13.27 9.76 8.14
N GLY A 97 13.34 8.67 8.91
CA GLY A 97 12.25 8.22 9.79
C GLY A 97 11.23 7.30 9.12
N VAL A 98 11.65 6.47 8.15
CA VAL A 98 10.78 5.44 7.56
C VAL A 98 10.34 4.42 8.62
N ASP A 99 9.06 4.04 8.62
CA ASP A 99 8.53 3.03 9.54
C ASP A 99 8.77 1.60 9.01
N VAL A 100 8.66 1.43 7.69
CA VAL A 100 8.69 0.11 7.04
C VAL A 100 9.58 0.13 5.80
N ILE A 101 10.50 -0.81 5.70
CA ILE A 101 11.24 -1.11 4.48
C ILE A 101 10.60 -2.33 3.80
N VAL A 102 10.29 -2.22 2.52
CA VAL A 102 9.76 -3.32 1.71
C VAL A 102 10.85 -3.78 0.74
N VAL A 103 11.42 -4.95 0.99
CA VAL A 103 12.35 -5.60 0.05
C VAL A 103 11.49 -6.26 -1.04
N ASP A 104 11.34 -5.57 -2.16
CA ASP A 104 10.32 -5.84 -3.17
C ASP A 104 10.93 -6.25 -4.52
N THR A 105 10.84 -7.54 -4.83
CA THR A 105 11.34 -8.14 -6.09
C THR A 105 10.30 -9.03 -6.73
N ALA A 106 10.55 -9.47 -7.97
CA ALA A 106 9.71 -10.44 -8.65
C ALA A 106 9.81 -11.85 -8.03
N HIS A 107 10.89 -12.14 -7.27
CA HIS A 107 11.13 -13.45 -6.64
C HIS A 107 11.71 -13.30 -5.22
N GLY A 108 10.83 -13.21 -4.24
CA GLY A 108 11.18 -13.01 -2.82
C GLY A 108 11.92 -14.16 -2.14
N HIS A 109 11.95 -15.36 -2.74
CA HIS A 109 12.70 -16.53 -2.22
C HIS A 109 14.11 -16.63 -2.82
N SER A 110 14.63 -15.55 -3.42
CA SER A 110 16.01 -15.50 -3.88
C SER A 110 16.97 -15.19 -2.74
N GLN A 111 18.21 -15.69 -2.84
CA GLN A 111 19.23 -15.46 -1.80
C GLN A 111 19.47 -13.95 -1.55
N GLY A 112 19.49 -13.14 -2.60
CA GLY A 112 19.69 -11.69 -2.47
C GLY A 112 18.58 -11.01 -1.64
N VAL A 113 17.31 -11.46 -1.75
CA VAL A 113 16.22 -10.94 -0.93
C VAL A 113 16.37 -11.38 0.52
N LEU A 114 16.67 -12.65 0.76
CA LEU A 114 16.87 -13.18 2.11
C LEU A 114 18.02 -12.47 2.83
N ASP A 115 19.13 -12.27 2.14
CA ASP A 115 20.30 -11.56 2.67
C ASP A 115 20.00 -10.07 2.91
N ARG A 116 19.25 -9.43 2.02
CA ARG A 116 18.82 -8.03 2.19
C ARG A 116 17.92 -7.85 3.41
N VAL A 117 16.93 -8.73 3.61
CA VAL A 117 16.06 -8.73 4.79
C VAL A 117 16.90 -8.86 6.07
N ARG A 118 17.80 -9.85 6.10
CA ARG A 118 18.70 -10.07 7.24
C ARG A 118 19.59 -8.85 7.51
N TRP A 119 20.18 -8.28 6.47
CA TRP A 119 21.05 -7.12 6.58
C TRP A 119 20.32 -5.91 7.18
N VAL A 120 19.11 -5.61 6.69
CA VAL A 120 18.30 -4.50 7.23
C VAL A 120 18.00 -4.74 8.70
N LYS A 121 17.56 -5.93 9.09
CA LYS A 121 17.22 -6.25 10.49
C LYS A 121 18.43 -6.22 11.42
N GLN A 122 19.62 -6.59 10.93
CA GLN A 122 20.85 -6.54 11.72
C GLN A 122 21.36 -5.11 11.95
N ASN A 123 21.27 -4.25 10.93
CA ASN A 123 21.78 -2.89 11.00
C ASN A 123 20.75 -1.88 11.55
N PHE A 124 19.44 -2.12 11.35
CA PHE A 124 18.34 -1.25 11.74
C PHE A 124 17.21 -2.03 12.42
N PRO A 125 17.43 -2.64 13.59
CA PRO A 125 16.47 -3.54 14.24
C PRO A 125 15.14 -2.86 14.60
N GLN A 126 15.13 -1.53 14.69
CA GLN A 126 13.93 -0.73 14.99
C GLN A 126 12.97 -0.59 13.79
N VAL A 127 13.44 -0.81 12.55
CA VAL A 127 12.62 -0.68 11.33
C VAL A 127 11.93 -1.99 11.04
N GLN A 128 10.66 -1.92 10.65
CA GLN A 128 9.93 -3.10 10.21
C GLN A 128 10.30 -3.47 8.78
N VAL A 129 10.46 -4.75 8.49
CA VAL A 129 10.86 -5.23 7.16
C VAL A 129 9.83 -6.20 6.60
N ILE A 130 9.35 -5.90 5.41
CA ILE A 130 8.48 -6.77 4.63
C ILE A 130 9.29 -7.34 3.46
N GLY A 131 9.27 -8.65 3.29
CA GLY A 131 9.91 -9.33 2.16
C GLY A 131 8.89 -9.85 1.14
N GLY A 132 9.20 -9.79 -0.14
CA GLY A 132 8.33 -10.31 -1.23
C GLY A 132 8.89 -10.08 -2.63
N ASN A 133 8.17 -10.57 -3.69
CA ASN A 133 6.92 -11.34 -3.56
C ASN A 133 7.20 -12.84 -3.52
N ILE A 134 6.33 -13.53 -2.84
CA ILE A 134 6.39 -15.00 -2.70
C ILE A 134 5.05 -15.65 -3.06
N ALA A 135 5.02 -16.98 -3.20
CA ALA A 135 3.80 -17.73 -3.47
C ALA A 135 3.72 -19.07 -2.71
N THR A 136 4.72 -19.40 -1.90
CA THR A 136 4.83 -20.71 -1.22
C THR A 136 5.09 -20.56 0.27
N GLY A 137 4.65 -21.55 1.07
CA GLY A 137 4.91 -21.58 2.50
C GLY A 137 6.41 -21.67 2.84
N ALA A 138 7.19 -22.43 2.03
CA ALA A 138 8.64 -22.52 2.23
C ALA A 138 9.34 -21.15 2.09
N ALA A 139 8.92 -20.35 1.09
CA ALA A 139 9.43 -19.00 0.91
C ALA A 139 9.08 -18.08 2.09
N ALA A 140 7.86 -18.21 2.62
CA ALA A 140 7.43 -17.45 3.78
C ALA A 140 8.28 -17.76 5.02
N LEU A 141 8.49 -19.04 5.32
CA LEU A 141 9.33 -19.47 6.44
C LEU A 141 10.78 -19.01 6.28
N ALA A 142 11.33 -19.08 5.06
CA ALA A 142 12.69 -18.59 4.80
C ALA A 142 12.82 -17.08 5.08
N LEU A 143 11.82 -16.26 4.70
CA LEU A 143 11.80 -14.83 5.02
C LEU A 143 11.70 -14.58 6.53
N VAL A 144 10.86 -15.32 7.25
CA VAL A 144 10.72 -15.23 8.72
C VAL A 144 12.04 -15.59 9.41
N GLU A 145 12.72 -16.65 8.99
CA GLU A 145 14.04 -17.07 9.50
C GLU A 145 15.12 -15.99 9.30
N HIS A 146 14.97 -15.17 8.25
CA HIS A 146 15.85 -14.03 7.99
C HIS A 146 15.42 -12.74 8.67
N GLY A 147 14.34 -12.77 9.47
CA GLY A 147 13.89 -11.66 10.31
C GLY A 147 12.84 -10.75 9.68
N ALA A 148 12.14 -11.18 8.62
CA ALA A 148 11.02 -10.41 8.08
C ALA A 148 9.90 -10.25 9.11
N ASP A 149 9.40 -9.03 9.28
CA ASP A 149 8.26 -8.68 10.13
C ASP A 149 6.91 -8.83 9.39
N GLY A 150 6.96 -9.02 8.09
CA GLY A 150 5.80 -9.29 7.23
C GLY A 150 6.22 -9.88 5.89
N VAL A 151 5.31 -10.58 5.22
CA VAL A 151 5.56 -11.15 3.90
C VAL A 151 4.51 -10.69 2.89
N LYS A 152 4.93 -10.52 1.63
CA LYS A 152 4.05 -10.10 0.54
C LYS A 152 3.89 -11.20 -0.51
N VAL A 153 2.63 -11.59 -0.75
CA VAL A 153 2.25 -12.79 -1.52
C VAL A 153 1.59 -12.39 -2.83
N GLY A 154 2.17 -12.87 -3.94
CA GLY A 154 1.59 -12.67 -5.27
C GLY A 154 2.64 -12.73 -6.36
N ILE A 155 2.63 -13.83 -7.13
CA ILE A 155 3.48 -14.03 -8.32
C ILE A 155 2.58 -14.05 -9.55
N GLY A 156 2.64 -12.97 -10.32
CA GLY A 156 1.93 -12.81 -11.59
C GLY A 156 0.41 -12.56 -11.54
N PRO A 157 -0.26 -12.18 -10.43
CA PRO A 157 -1.70 -11.94 -10.42
C PRO A 157 -2.11 -10.56 -10.95
N GLY A 158 -1.18 -9.63 -11.11
CA GLY A 158 -1.47 -8.25 -11.53
C GLY A 158 -2.01 -8.16 -12.95
N SER A 159 -2.94 -7.22 -13.22
CA SER A 159 -3.59 -7.04 -14.53
C SER A 159 -2.64 -6.67 -15.68
N ILE A 160 -1.47 -6.10 -15.33
CA ILE A 160 -0.42 -5.69 -16.28
C ILE A 160 0.79 -6.61 -16.25
N CYS A 161 0.74 -7.69 -15.46
CA CYS A 161 1.82 -8.66 -15.31
C CYS A 161 1.70 -9.78 -16.35
N THR A 162 2.79 -10.10 -17.01
CA THR A 162 2.86 -11.20 -17.98
C THR A 162 3.73 -12.36 -17.54
N THR A 163 4.28 -12.33 -16.31
CA THR A 163 5.18 -13.38 -15.76
C THR A 163 4.63 -14.79 -15.96
N ARG A 164 3.35 -15.03 -15.68
CA ARG A 164 2.71 -16.35 -15.82
C ARG A 164 2.70 -16.86 -17.26
N ILE A 165 2.71 -15.98 -18.24
CA ILE A 165 2.69 -16.31 -19.67
C ILE A 165 4.11 -16.37 -20.23
N VAL A 166 4.94 -15.35 -19.93
CA VAL A 166 6.29 -15.21 -20.48
C VAL A 166 7.28 -16.16 -19.80
N ALA A 167 7.25 -16.24 -18.48
CA ALA A 167 8.14 -17.11 -17.70
C ALA A 167 7.50 -18.45 -17.32
N GLY A 168 6.17 -18.60 -17.47
CA GLY A 168 5.45 -19.83 -17.06
C GLY A 168 5.40 -20.05 -15.55
N VAL A 169 5.64 -19.00 -14.75
CA VAL A 169 5.75 -19.07 -13.29
C VAL A 169 4.62 -18.31 -12.62
N GLY A 170 4.04 -18.89 -11.57
CA GLY A 170 3.00 -18.27 -10.76
C GLY A 170 2.12 -19.30 -10.07
N VAL A 171 1.35 -18.81 -9.09
CA VAL A 171 0.38 -19.62 -8.35
C VAL A 171 -0.95 -18.85 -8.31
N PRO A 172 -2.11 -19.49 -8.48
CA PRO A 172 -3.40 -18.85 -8.29
C PRO A 172 -3.45 -18.15 -6.92
N GLN A 173 -3.93 -16.90 -6.88
CA GLN A 173 -3.70 -16.01 -5.74
C GLN A 173 -4.26 -16.54 -4.42
N ILE A 174 -5.50 -17.06 -4.43
CA ILE A 174 -6.10 -17.61 -3.20
C ILE A 174 -5.32 -18.84 -2.71
N THR A 175 -4.88 -19.71 -3.60
CA THR A 175 -4.00 -20.85 -3.25
C THR A 175 -2.69 -20.39 -2.63
N ALA A 176 -2.04 -19.37 -3.22
CA ALA A 176 -0.79 -18.82 -2.68
C ALA A 176 -1.00 -18.23 -1.27
N VAL A 177 -2.07 -17.43 -1.09
CA VAL A 177 -2.42 -16.83 0.21
C VAL A 177 -2.68 -17.92 1.26
N SER A 178 -3.52 -18.92 0.94
CA SER A 178 -3.85 -20.00 1.88
C SER A 178 -2.62 -20.83 2.29
N ASN A 179 -1.76 -21.17 1.33
CA ASN A 179 -0.54 -21.96 1.60
C ASN A 179 0.45 -21.18 2.48
N VAL A 180 0.61 -19.89 2.24
CA VAL A 180 1.47 -19.03 3.06
C VAL A 180 0.86 -18.79 4.43
N ALA A 181 -0.46 -18.55 4.53
CA ALA A 181 -1.14 -18.37 5.80
C ALA A 181 -1.00 -19.62 6.70
N GLU A 182 -1.15 -20.82 6.12
CA GLU A 182 -0.95 -22.07 6.85
C GLU A 182 0.48 -22.20 7.37
N ALA A 183 1.49 -21.90 6.55
CA ALA A 183 2.89 -21.97 6.95
C ALA A 183 3.25 -20.96 8.04
N LEU A 184 2.60 -19.80 8.06
CA LEU A 184 2.86 -18.75 9.05
C LEU A 184 2.11 -18.94 10.38
N LYS A 185 1.28 -19.96 10.53
CA LYS A 185 0.58 -20.22 11.80
C LYS A 185 1.57 -20.33 12.96
N GLY A 186 1.30 -19.59 14.03
CA GLY A 186 2.14 -19.56 15.23
C GLY A 186 3.40 -18.69 15.14
N THR A 187 3.75 -18.13 13.97
CA THR A 187 4.92 -17.24 13.85
C THR A 187 4.63 -15.80 14.29
N GLY A 188 3.36 -15.38 14.26
CA GLY A 188 2.94 -14.00 14.49
C GLY A 188 3.25 -13.03 13.34
N VAL A 189 3.82 -13.51 12.22
CA VAL A 189 4.19 -12.69 11.05
C VAL A 189 2.97 -12.54 10.13
N PRO A 190 2.50 -11.30 9.86
CA PRO A 190 1.37 -11.06 8.96
C PRO A 190 1.74 -11.24 7.49
N LEU A 191 0.73 -11.54 6.68
CA LEU A 191 0.86 -11.58 5.23
C LEU A 191 0.00 -10.53 4.54
N ILE A 192 0.53 -10.01 3.43
CA ILE A 192 -0.12 -9.07 2.51
C ILE A 192 -0.44 -9.84 1.22
N ALA A 193 -1.71 -9.90 0.83
CA ALA A 193 -2.10 -10.43 -0.48
C ALA A 193 -1.94 -9.32 -1.53
N ASP A 194 -1.03 -9.51 -2.48
CA ASP A 194 -0.68 -8.48 -3.48
C ASP A 194 -1.12 -8.89 -4.89
N GLY A 195 -2.05 -8.12 -5.45
CA GLY A 195 -2.51 -8.24 -6.82
C GLY A 195 -3.70 -9.18 -7.03
N GLY A 196 -4.23 -9.17 -8.25
CA GLY A 196 -5.35 -10.02 -8.66
C GLY A 196 -6.73 -9.52 -8.22
N VAL A 197 -6.83 -8.34 -7.63
CA VAL A 197 -8.07 -7.74 -7.16
C VAL A 197 -8.77 -6.95 -8.26
N ARG A 198 -10.00 -7.32 -8.59
CA ARG A 198 -10.88 -6.65 -9.54
C ARG A 198 -12.14 -6.09 -8.88
N TYR A 199 -12.62 -6.76 -7.83
CA TYR A 199 -13.84 -6.43 -7.08
C TYR A 199 -13.58 -6.48 -5.57
N SER A 200 -14.44 -5.89 -4.78
CA SER A 200 -14.41 -6.00 -3.32
C SER A 200 -14.51 -7.45 -2.82
N GLY A 201 -15.20 -8.32 -3.56
CA GLY A 201 -15.26 -9.75 -3.28
C GLY A 201 -13.90 -10.46 -3.38
N ASP A 202 -12.98 -9.98 -4.24
CA ASP A 202 -11.62 -10.53 -4.29
C ASP A 202 -10.81 -10.14 -3.05
N VAL A 203 -10.99 -8.90 -2.55
CA VAL A 203 -10.40 -8.46 -1.28
C VAL A 203 -10.93 -9.32 -0.13
N ALA A 204 -12.26 -9.51 -0.07
CA ALA A 204 -12.89 -10.33 0.95
C ALA A 204 -12.35 -11.76 0.94
N LYS A 205 -12.23 -12.39 -0.24
CA LYS A 205 -11.66 -13.73 -0.38
C LYS A 205 -10.19 -13.80 0.05
N ALA A 206 -9.38 -12.82 -0.30
CA ALA A 206 -7.98 -12.77 0.13
C ALA A 206 -7.85 -12.68 1.65
N LEU A 207 -8.65 -11.80 2.29
CA LEU A 207 -8.69 -11.68 3.75
C LEU A 207 -9.18 -12.99 4.39
N ALA A 208 -10.28 -13.56 3.92
CA ALA A 208 -10.81 -14.81 4.46
C ALA A 208 -9.82 -16.00 4.29
N ALA A 209 -8.99 -15.99 3.25
CA ALA A 209 -7.97 -17.00 3.01
C ALA A 209 -6.72 -16.87 3.91
N GLY A 210 -6.68 -15.88 4.80
CA GLY A 210 -5.60 -15.70 5.78
C GLY A 210 -4.76 -14.43 5.59
N ALA A 211 -5.06 -13.57 4.61
CA ALA A 211 -4.37 -12.29 4.50
C ALA A 211 -4.80 -11.31 5.61
N HIS A 212 -3.84 -10.53 6.10
CA HIS A 212 -4.09 -9.47 7.08
C HIS A 212 -4.38 -8.13 6.39
N THR A 213 -3.78 -7.90 5.25
CA THR A 213 -3.98 -6.73 4.40
C THR A 213 -3.91 -7.12 2.92
N VAL A 214 -4.39 -6.23 2.05
CA VAL A 214 -4.42 -6.46 0.59
C VAL A 214 -3.77 -5.27 -0.12
N MET A 215 -2.83 -5.55 -1.03
CA MET A 215 -2.21 -4.57 -1.92
C MET A 215 -2.87 -4.63 -3.29
N MET A 216 -3.13 -3.46 -3.89
CA MET A 216 -3.85 -3.35 -5.14
C MET A 216 -3.17 -2.33 -6.06
N GLY A 217 -2.85 -2.74 -7.30
CA GLY A 217 -2.37 -1.82 -8.34
C GLY A 217 -3.52 -1.32 -9.22
N GLY A 218 -4.13 -2.22 -10.00
CA GLY A 218 -5.15 -1.89 -11.01
C GLY A 218 -6.38 -1.16 -10.48
N MET A 219 -6.81 -1.48 -9.26
CA MET A 219 -7.95 -0.79 -8.63
C MET A 219 -7.67 0.70 -8.41
N PHE A 220 -6.44 1.06 -8.04
CA PHE A 220 -6.06 2.44 -7.73
C PHE A 220 -5.37 3.18 -8.88
N SER A 221 -4.93 2.50 -9.94
CA SER A 221 -4.12 3.09 -11.01
C SER A 221 -4.78 4.24 -11.77
N GLY A 222 -6.13 4.29 -11.83
CA GLY A 222 -6.89 5.36 -12.47
C GLY A 222 -7.34 6.48 -11.54
N THR A 223 -6.99 6.44 -10.26
CA THR A 223 -7.42 7.46 -9.30
C THR A 223 -6.68 8.78 -9.46
N GLU A 224 -7.26 9.85 -8.94
CA GLU A 224 -6.65 11.18 -8.94
C GLU A 224 -5.27 11.17 -8.27
N GLU A 225 -5.14 10.47 -7.15
CA GLU A 225 -3.94 10.39 -6.31
C GLU A 225 -2.86 9.46 -6.88
N ALA A 226 -3.19 8.57 -7.82
CA ALA A 226 -2.21 7.72 -8.47
C ALA A 226 -1.26 8.56 -9.34
N PRO A 227 0.04 8.19 -9.47
CA PRO A 227 0.96 8.88 -10.35
C PRO A 227 0.52 8.81 -11.83
N GLY A 228 1.02 9.74 -12.63
CA GLY A 228 0.72 9.87 -14.06
C GLY A 228 -0.31 10.96 -14.37
N GLU A 229 -0.22 11.48 -15.57
CA GLU A 229 -1.08 12.56 -16.05
C GLU A 229 -2.42 12.02 -16.55
N VAL A 230 -3.48 12.83 -16.41
CA VAL A 230 -4.77 12.57 -17.02
C VAL A 230 -4.73 13.07 -18.48
N PHE A 231 -5.07 12.23 -19.42
CA PHE A 231 -5.16 12.58 -20.83
C PHE A 231 -6.47 12.14 -21.45
N LEU A 232 -6.89 12.84 -22.51
CA LEU A 232 -8.11 12.53 -23.26
C LEU A 232 -7.81 11.54 -24.38
N PHE A 233 -8.62 10.50 -24.47
CA PHE A 233 -8.61 9.56 -25.58
C PHE A 233 -10.05 9.18 -25.94
N GLN A 234 -10.43 9.35 -27.20
CA GLN A 234 -11.78 9.09 -27.72
C GLN A 234 -12.89 9.72 -26.84
N GLY A 235 -12.69 10.96 -26.40
CA GLY A 235 -13.66 11.71 -25.60
C GLY A 235 -13.78 11.30 -24.14
N ARG A 236 -12.89 10.41 -23.63
CA ARG A 236 -12.85 9.97 -22.23
C ARG A 236 -11.50 10.26 -21.60
N SER A 237 -11.49 10.48 -20.29
CA SER A 237 -10.27 10.69 -19.51
C SER A 237 -9.63 9.36 -19.11
N PHE A 238 -8.31 9.26 -19.29
CA PHE A 238 -7.50 8.09 -18.96
C PHE A 238 -6.24 8.51 -18.19
N LYS A 239 -5.62 7.56 -17.52
CA LYS A 239 -4.25 7.65 -16.95
C LYS A 239 -3.38 6.56 -17.56
N SER A 240 -2.07 6.83 -17.68
CA SER A 240 -1.08 5.81 -18.01
C SER A 240 -0.97 4.82 -16.85
N TYR A 241 -0.84 3.55 -17.17
CA TYR A 241 -0.60 2.50 -16.20
C TYR A 241 0.36 1.48 -16.77
N ARG A 242 1.48 1.22 -16.07
CA ARG A 242 2.50 0.28 -16.55
C ARG A 242 2.91 -0.71 -15.46
N GLY A 243 3.26 -1.91 -15.87
CA GLY A 243 3.89 -2.89 -14.99
C GLY A 243 5.33 -2.55 -14.68
N MET A 244 5.81 -2.90 -13.49
CA MET A 244 7.22 -2.75 -13.13
C MET A 244 8.14 -3.56 -14.05
N GLY A 245 7.66 -4.69 -14.61
CA GLY A 245 8.36 -5.49 -15.61
C GLY A 245 8.16 -5.03 -17.06
N SER A 246 7.57 -3.86 -17.32
CA SER A 246 7.47 -3.28 -18.67
C SER A 246 8.82 -2.71 -19.10
N VAL A 247 9.02 -2.60 -20.42
CA VAL A 247 10.28 -2.05 -20.99
C VAL A 247 10.56 -0.65 -20.46
N GLY A 248 9.55 0.23 -20.40
CA GLY A 248 9.74 1.58 -19.89
C GLY A 248 10.08 1.61 -18.41
N ALA A 249 9.45 0.79 -17.58
CA ALA A 249 9.77 0.73 -16.15
C ALA A 249 11.18 0.17 -15.90
N MET A 250 11.59 -0.84 -16.66
CA MET A 250 12.96 -1.40 -16.56
C MET A 250 14.01 -0.38 -16.95
N LYS A 251 13.79 0.42 -17.98
CA LYS A 251 14.68 1.53 -18.36
C LYS A 251 14.80 2.59 -17.27
N ASP A 252 13.71 2.85 -16.56
CA ASP A 252 13.63 3.85 -15.49
C ASP A 252 14.12 3.32 -14.13
N GLY A 253 14.78 2.13 -14.10
CA GLY A 253 15.44 1.60 -12.91
C GLY A 253 14.80 0.35 -12.28
N ALA A 254 13.71 -0.19 -12.85
CA ALA A 254 13.05 -1.38 -12.29
C ALA A 254 13.65 -2.71 -12.77
N ALA A 255 14.75 -2.71 -13.51
CA ALA A 255 15.37 -3.91 -14.06
C ALA A 255 15.97 -4.82 -12.97
N ASP A 256 16.46 -4.25 -11.88
CA ASP A 256 16.98 -4.97 -10.70
C ASP A 256 15.91 -5.86 -10.05
N ARG A 257 14.64 -5.42 -10.06
CA ARG A 257 13.51 -6.20 -9.59
C ARG A 257 13.32 -7.54 -10.31
N TYR A 258 13.79 -7.62 -11.56
CA TYR A 258 13.70 -8.77 -12.46
C TYR A 258 15.06 -9.41 -12.76
N PHE A 259 16.10 -9.08 -12.00
CA PHE A 259 17.46 -9.58 -12.16
C PHE A 259 18.03 -9.33 -13.57
N GLN A 260 17.73 -8.15 -14.14
CA GLN A 260 18.13 -7.77 -15.50
C GLN A 260 18.88 -6.42 -15.54
N GLU A 261 19.46 -5.99 -14.44
CA GLU A 261 20.20 -4.72 -14.33
C GLU A 261 21.37 -4.63 -15.33
N ASP A 262 22.04 -5.72 -15.64
CA ASP A 262 23.17 -5.75 -16.59
C ASP A 262 22.72 -5.50 -18.04
N ASN A 263 21.44 -5.63 -18.34
CA ASN A 263 20.89 -5.49 -19.69
C ASN A 263 20.30 -4.09 -19.97
N THR A 264 20.28 -3.18 -19.02
CA THR A 264 19.65 -1.85 -19.16
C THR A 264 20.28 -0.99 -20.24
N ALA A 265 21.57 -1.18 -20.53
CA ALA A 265 22.29 -0.50 -21.61
C ALA A 265 21.82 -0.92 -23.02
N ASN A 266 21.21 -2.08 -23.17
CA ASN A 266 20.69 -2.58 -24.46
C ASN A 266 19.25 -3.10 -24.29
N VAL A 267 18.31 -2.29 -24.65
CA VAL A 267 16.86 -2.54 -24.49
C VAL A 267 16.38 -3.81 -25.21
N ASP A 268 17.02 -4.13 -26.35
CA ASP A 268 16.68 -5.32 -27.13
C ASP A 268 17.04 -6.64 -26.41
N LYS A 269 17.82 -6.57 -25.35
CA LYS A 269 18.16 -7.71 -24.51
C LYS A 269 17.24 -7.88 -23.30
N LEU A 270 16.40 -6.88 -22.99
CA LEU A 270 15.44 -6.98 -21.90
C LEU A 270 14.33 -7.98 -22.26
N VAL A 271 13.95 -8.81 -21.30
CA VAL A 271 12.80 -9.72 -21.40
C VAL A 271 11.69 -9.16 -20.50
N PRO A 272 10.72 -8.42 -21.04
CA PRO A 272 9.70 -7.80 -20.22
C PRO A 272 8.70 -8.84 -19.69
N GLU A 273 8.33 -8.66 -18.43
CA GLU A 273 7.30 -9.44 -17.74
C GLU A 273 6.08 -8.57 -17.35
N GLY A 274 5.87 -7.49 -18.08
CA GLY A 274 4.76 -6.57 -17.90
C GLY A 274 4.52 -5.71 -19.12
N ILE A 275 3.33 -5.11 -19.18
CA ILE A 275 2.93 -4.24 -20.28
C ILE A 275 2.78 -2.78 -19.84
N GLU A 276 2.71 -1.89 -20.80
CA GLU A 276 2.30 -0.50 -20.67
C GLU A 276 0.91 -0.33 -21.29
N GLY A 277 0.04 0.37 -20.59
CA GLY A 277 -1.33 0.57 -21.01
C GLY A 277 -1.94 1.84 -20.44
N ARG A 278 -3.23 1.96 -20.58
CA ARG A 278 -4.03 3.04 -19.99
C ARG A 278 -5.23 2.46 -19.28
N VAL A 279 -5.65 3.15 -18.23
CA VAL A 279 -6.86 2.84 -17.46
C VAL A 279 -7.79 4.05 -17.45
N ALA A 280 -9.09 3.83 -17.37
CA ALA A 280 -10.05 4.91 -17.23
C ALA A 280 -9.75 5.72 -15.95
N TYR A 281 -9.87 7.04 -16.03
CA TYR A 281 -9.81 7.92 -14.87
C TYR A 281 -11.02 7.67 -13.97
N LYS A 282 -10.78 7.46 -12.69
CA LYS A 282 -11.79 6.99 -11.70
C LYS A 282 -12.17 8.05 -10.66
N GLY A 283 -11.57 9.25 -10.72
CA GLY A 283 -11.73 10.26 -9.68
C GLY A 283 -11.00 9.94 -8.38
N PRO A 284 -11.41 10.53 -7.23
CA PRO A 284 -10.74 10.37 -5.95
C PRO A 284 -10.75 8.92 -5.45
N VAL A 285 -9.63 8.48 -4.88
CA VAL A 285 -9.45 7.13 -4.31
C VAL A 285 -10.47 6.82 -3.20
N GLN A 286 -10.95 7.83 -2.50
CA GLN A 286 -11.86 7.65 -1.37
C GLN A 286 -13.18 6.98 -1.78
N ALA A 287 -13.70 7.27 -2.97
CA ALA A 287 -14.91 6.63 -3.49
C ALA A 287 -14.70 5.12 -3.69
N ILE A 288 -13.52 4.72 -4.18
CA ILE A 288 -13.16 3.31 -4.37
C ILE A 288 -12.99 2.62 -3.02
N ILE A 289 -12.27 3.24 -2.08
CA ILE A 289 -12.10 2.69 -0.72
C ILE A 289 -13.45 2.48 -0.03
N HIS A 290 -14.39 3.42 -0.19
CA HIS A 290 -15.74 3.29 0.36
C HIS A 290 -16.45 2.04 -0.17
N GLN A 291 -16.42 1.80 -1.49
CA GLN A 291 -17.02 0.61 -2.11
C GLN A 291 -16.33 -0.69 -1.68
N LEU A 292 -15.00 -0.70 -1.63
CA LEU A 292 -14.23 -1.88 -1.19
C LEU A 292 -14.53 -2.24 0.27
N THR A 293 -14.49 -1.27 1.17
CA THR A 293 -14.77 -1.49 2.59
C THR A 293 -16.22 -1.87 2.85
N GLY A 294 -17.17 -1.31 2.09
CA GLY A 294 -18.57 -1.70 2.09
C GLY A 294 -18.75 -3.17 1.71
N GLY A 295 -18.10 -3.62 0.63
CA GLY A 295 -18.13 -5.01 0.19
C GLY A 295 -17.49 -5.98 1.19
N ILE A 296 -16.38 -5.61 1.84
CA ILE A 296 -15.75 -6.39 2.90
C ILE A 296 -16.73 -6.57 4.08
N ARG A 297 -17.33 -5.47 4.55
CA ARG A 297 -18.30 -5.52 5.66
C ARG A 297 -19.52 -6.39 5.32
N ALA A 298 -20.03 -6.29 4.10
CA ALA A 298 -21.13 -7.13 3.63
C ALA A 298 -20.71 -8.61 3.67
N SER A 299 -19.54 -8.95 3.15
CA SER A 299 -19.01 -10.31 3.15
C SER A 299 -18.81 -10.86 4.57
N MET A 300 -18.25 -10.09 5.48
CA MET A 300 -18.13 -10.46 6.89
C MET A 300 -19.50 -10.69 7.53
N GLY A 301 -20.50 -9.86 7.20
CA GLY A 301 -21.88 -10.02 7.66
C GLY A 301 -22.52 -11.32 7.18
N TYR A 302 -22.36 -11.67 5.90
CA TYR A 302 -22.85 -12.95 5.35
C TYR A 302 -22.17 -14.16 5.99
N CYS A 303 -20.89 -14.07 6.32
CA CYS A 303 -20.14 -15.14 6.97
C CYS A 303 -20.28 -15.16 8.50
N GLY A 304 -20.98 -14.21 9.12
CA GLY A 304 -21.11 -14.10 10.58
C GLY A 304 -19.81 -13.74 11.30
N ALA A 305 -18.79 -13.21 10.60
CA ALA A 305 -17.50 -12.88 11.16
C ALA A 305 -17.49 -11.48 11.77
N GLN A 306 -17.12 -11.34 13.04
CA GLN A 306 -17.04 -10.06 13.75
C GLN A 306 -15.65 -9.39 13.63
N SER A 307 -14.64 -10.17 13.24
CA SER A 307 -13.27 -9.70 13.07
C SER A 307 -12.55 -10.50 11.97
N ILE A 308 -11.47 -9.96 11.42
CA ILE A 308 -10.63 -10.66 10.44
C ILE A 308 -10.01 -11.95 11.03
N PRO A 309 -9.46 -11.98 12.27
CA PRO A 309 -9.00 -13.22 12.87
C PRO A 309 -10.09 -14.30 12.97
N GLN A 310 -11.28 -13.94 13.40
CA GLN A 310 -12.40 -14.90 13.42
C GLN A 310 -12.74 -15.39 12.00
N TRP A 311 -12.67 -14.50 11.02
CA TRP A 311 -12.92 -14.86 9.62
C TRP A 311 -11.92 -15.86 9.07
N HIS A 312 -10.64 -15.74 9.44
CA HIS A 312 -9.60 -16.74 9.11
C HIS A 312 -9.93 -18.14 9.63
N GLU A 313 -10.61 -18.23 10.78
CA GLU A 313 -10.94 -19.51 11.41
C GLU A 313 -12.24 -20.13 10.89
N THR A 314 -13.21 -19.28 10.49
CA THR A 314 -14.58 -19.74 10.20
C THR A 314 -14.97 -19.70 8.73
N ALA A 315 -14.17 -19.05 7.86
CA ALA A 315 -14.51 -18.95 6.45
C ALA A 315 -14.34 -20.28 5.72
N GLU A 316 -15.35 -20.65 4.93
CA GLU A 316 -15.32 -21.81 4.06
C GLU A 316 -15.28 -21.39 2.59
N PHE A 317 -14.50 -22.09 1.79
CA PHE A 317 -14.36 -21.87 0.36
C PHE A 317 -14.96 -23.03 -0.44
N VAL A 318 -15.67 -22.67 -1.50
CA VAL A 318 -16.18 -23.62 -2.48
C VAL A 318 -15.46 -23.42 -3.79
N GLN A 319 -14.91 -24.49 -4.34
CA GLN A 319 -14.33 -24.47 -5.67
C GLN A 319 -15.43 -24.50 -6.73
N ILE A 320 -15.40 -23.55 -7.65
CA ILE A 320 -16.37 -23.45 -8.74
C ILE A 320 -15.71 -23.69 -10.11
N THR A 321 -16.52 -24.07 -11.09
CA THR A 321 -16.12 -24.19 -12.49
C THR A 321 -16.23 -22.86 -13.22
N ALA A 322 -15.79 -22.82 -14.50
CA ALA A 322 -16.04 -21.67 -15.38
C ALA A 322 -17.56 -21.39 -15.59
N ALA A 323 -18.42 -22.43 -15.50
CA ALA A 323 -19.87 -22.26 -15.54
C ALA A 323 -20.39 -21.56 -14.29
N GLY A 324 -19.93 -21.98 -13.09
CA GLY A 324 -20.26 -21.29 -11.84
C GLY A 324 -19.72 -19.86 -11.78
N MET A 325 -18.58 -19.59 -12.43
CA MET A 325 -18.07 -18.22 -12.54
C MET A 325 -19.00 -17.34 -13.40
N ARG A 326 -19.51 -17.85 -14.51
CA ARG A 326 -20.50 -17.12 -15.34
C ARG A 326 -21.82 -16.89 -14.61
N GLU A 327 -22.31 -17.88 -13.87
CA GLU A 327 -23.50 -17.75 -13.02
C GLU A 327 -23.32 -16.68 -11.93
N SER A 328 -22.10 -16.51 -11.40
CA SER A 328 -21.79 -15.52 -10.37
C SER A 328 -21.83 -14.07 -10.90
N HIS A 329 -21.71 -13.87 -12.20
CA HIS A 329 -21.88 -12.56 -12.82
C HIS A 329 -23.34 -12.32 -13.22
N VAL A 330 -23.69 -11.06 -13.43
CA VAL A 330 -24.99 -10.70 -13.98
C VAL A 330 -25.16 -11.40 -15.33
N HIS A 331 -26.26 -12.14 -15.50
CA HIS A 331 -26.58 -12.91 -16.71
C HIS A 331 -28.07 -12.78 -17.07
N ASP A 332 -28.39 -13.04 -18.32
CA ASP A 332 -29.76 -13.02 -18.89
C ASP A 332 -30.49 -11.66 -18.76
N VAL A 333 -29.77 -10.58 -18.53
CA VAL A 333 -30.28 -9.20 -18.47
C VAL A 333 -29.35 -8.23 -19.17
N GLN A 334 -29.91 -7.17 -19.72
CA GLN A 334 -29.11 -6.05 -20.25
C GLN A 334 -28.96 -4.98 -19.17
N ILE A 335 -27.71 -4.63 -18.82
CA ILE A 335 -27.44 -3.55 -17.87
C ILE A 335 -27.83 -2.22 -18.51
N THR A 336 -28.75 -1.49 -17.92
CA THR A 336 -29.16 -0.14 -18.34
C THR A 336 -28.53 0.95 -17.47
N LYS A 337 -28.07 0.59 -16.27
CA LYS A 337 -27.36 1.50 -15.35
C LYS A 337 -26.33 0.68 -14.58
N GLU A 338 -25.07 1.03 -14.73
CA GLU A 338 -23.97 0.40 -13.99
C GLU A 338 -24.01 0.71 -12.49
N ALA A 339 -23.61 -0.26 -11.69
CA ALA A 339 -23.35 -0.04 -10.26
C ALA A 339 -21.92 0.51 -10.08
N PRO A 340 -21.66 1.36 -9.05
CA PRO A 340 -20.34 1.97 -8.87
C PRO A 340 -19.24 0.96 -8.52
N ASN A 341 -19.60 -0.26 -8.16
CA ASN A 341 -18.71 -1.34 -7.71
C ASN A 341 -18.78 -2.61 -8.57
N TYR A 342 -19.46 -2.55 -9.73
CA TYR A 342 -19.58 -3.67 -10.63
C TYR A 342 -19.50 -3.20 -12.10
N HIS A 343 -18.52 -3.74 -12.82
CA HIS A 343 -18.31 -3.51 -14.27
C HIS A 343 -18.11 -4.87 -14.93
N ILE A 344 -18.61 -5.02 -16.13
CA ILE A 344 -18.29 -6.14 -17.02
C ILE A 344 -17.24 -5.60 -17.99
N ASP A 345 -16.03 -6.19 -17.98
CA ASP A 345 -14.93 -5.88 -18.91
C ASP A 345 -15.20 -6.43 -20.31
#